data_0ad9f2c8aa3a614c0d6116c2277467e8
#
_entry.id   0ad9f2c8aa3a614c0d6116c2277467e8
#
_cell.length_a   1.000
_cell.length_b   1.000
_cell.length_c   1.000
_cell.angle_alpha   90.00
_cell.angle_beta   90.00
_cell.angle_gamma   90.00
#
_symmetry.space_group_name_H-M   'P 1'
#
loop_
_entity.id
_entity.type
_entity.pdbx_description
1 polymer ?
#
loop_
_entity_poly.entity_id
_entity_poly.type
_entity_poly.pdbx_seq_one_letter_code
_entity_poly.pdbx_strand_id
1 'polypeptide(L)'
;MPTNIFFNSLKNWDNKTWLSSSGYIQSFNKFLIKNAKLNPSSKIIDIGCGRGKILGHLLSRLKLKTKPLGIDIEKHKDRDKRINFKKIGALNFFKQNNKTFDLILIKQTIHLIEKTEIKKLLNFCKNKLNPEGKIIIFTLDPYQNQIP
;
A
#
# COMPACT_ATOMS: atom_id res chain seq x y z
N MET A 1 4.97 -23.65 -6.44
CA MET A 1 5.49 -22.39 -5.92
C MET A 1 4.46 -21.28 -6.02
N PRO A 2 4.20 -20.51 -4.95
CA PRO A 2 3.20 -19.44 -4.97
C PRO A 2 3.46 -18.39 -6.04
N THR A 3 4.70 -18.22 -6.46
CA THR A 3 5.13 -17.31 -7.52
C THR A 3 4.47 -17.60 -8.87
N ASN A 4 4.22 -18.86 -9.22
CA ASN A 4 3.72 -19.21 -10.54
C ASN A 4 2.24 -18.85 -10.74
N ILE A 5 1.44 -18.91 -9.70
CA ILE A 5 0.02 -18.50 -9.77
C ILE A 5 -0.06 -16.99 -9.95
N PHE A 6 0.78 -16.25 -9.25
CA PHE A 6 0.84 -14.80 -9.36
C PHE A 6 1.29 -14.38 -10.77
N PHE A 7 2.32 -15.02 -11.32
CA PHE A 7 2.84 -14.70 -12.65
C PHE A 7 1.93 -15.15 -13.79
N ASN A 8 1.23 -16.27 -13.63
CA ASN A 8 0.26 -16.71 -14.65
C ASN A 8 -0.93 -15.76 -14.74
N SER A 9 -1.33 -15.15 -13.65
CA SER A 9 -2.36 -14.11 -13.67
C SER A 9 -1.88 -12.81 -14.32
N LEU A 10 -0.57 -12.55 -14.35
CA LEU A 10 0.02 -11.40 -15.04
C LEU A 10 -0.01 -11.51 -16.58
N LYS A 11 -0.04 -12.72 -17.13
CA LYS A 11 -0.07 -12.92 -18.59
C LYS A 11 -1.36 -12.43 -19.25
N ASN A 12 -2.44 -12.34 -18.48
CA ASN A 12 -3.76 -11.87 -18.95
C ASN A 12 -4.09 -10.50 -18.35
N TRP A 13 -3.07 -9.70 -18.09
CA TRP A 13 -3.22 -8.47 -17.33
C TRP A 13 -3.64 -7.28 -18.19
N ASP A 14 -4.69 -6.62 -17.72
CA ASP A 14 -5.09 -5.28 -18.11
C ASP A 14 -4.76 -4.34 -16.95
N ASN A 15 -3.98 -3.31 -17.21
CA ASN A 15 -3.49 -2.33 -16.24
C ASN A 15 -4.59 -1.71 -15.37
N LYS A 16 -5.79 -1.58 -15.91
CA LYS A 16 -6.91 -0.95 -15.20
C LYS A 16 -7.66 -1.92 -14.29
N THR A 17 -7.73 -3.19 -14.65
CA THR A 17 -8.59 -4.16 -13.98
C THR A 17 -7.83 -5.07 -13.03
N TRP A 18 -6.58 -5.37 -13.34
CA TRP A 18 -5.82 -6.36 -12.56
C TRP A 18 -5.54 -5.91 -11.12
N LEU A 19 -4.99 -4.71 -10.93
CA LEU A 19 -4.68 -4.17 -9.61
C LEU A 19 -5.93 -3.89 -8.77
N SER A 20 -7.08 -3.83 -9.40
CA SER A 20 -8.37 -3.65 -8.76
C SER A 20 -9.18 -4.95 -8.70
N SER A 21 -8.65 -6.06 -9.23
CA SER A 21 -9.36 -7.32 -9.21
C SER A 21 -9.52 -7.86 -7.79
N SER A 22 -10.67 -8.43 -7.51
CA SER A 22 -10.98 -9.02 -6.20
C SER A 22 -9.97 -10.10 -5.78
N GLY A 23 -9.56 -10.95 -6.72
CA GLY A 23 -8.59 -12.01 -6.45
C GLY A 23 -7.22 -11.49 -6.04
N TYR A 24 -6.73 -10.47 -6.74
CA TYR A 24 -5.46 -9.83 -6.40
C TYR A 24 -5.51 -9.16 -5.03
N ILE A 25 -6.55 -8.39 -4.77
CA ILE A 25 -6.72 -7.67 -3.50
C ILE A 25 -6.77 -8.65 -2.33
N GLN A 26 -7.53 -9.73 -2.45
CA GLN A 26 -7.63 -10.76 -1.42
C GLN A 26 -6.28 -11.42 -1.14
N SER A 27 -5.56 -11.82 -2.18
CA SER A 27 -4.26 -12.48 -2.06
C SER A 27 -3.21 -11.55 -1.46
N PHE A 28 -3.17 -10.31 -1.92
CA PHE A 28 -2.25 -9.31 -1.42
C PHE A 28 -2.52 -8.99 0.06
N ASN A 29 -3.77 -8.87 0.44
CA ASN A 29 -4.13 -8.58 1.82
C ASN A 29 -3.88 -9.77 2.77
N LYS A 30 -4.04 -11.00 2.29
CA LYS A 30 -3.58 -12.17 3.04
C LYS A 30 -2.09 -12.08 3.38
N PHE A 31 -1.30 -11.71 2.38
CA PHE A 31 0.14 -11.49 2.56
C PHE A 31 0.43 -10.40 3.60
N LEU A 32 -0.24 -9.25 3.51
CA LEU A 32 -0.05 -8.15 4.44
C LEU A 32 -0.43 -8.55 5.88
N ILE A 33 -1.58 -9.18 6.05
CA ILE A 33 -2.07 -9.59 7.36
C ILE A 33 -1.08 -10.54 8.04
N LYS A 34 -0.60 -11.51 7.29
CA LYS A 34 0.35 -12.50 7.80
C LYS A 34 1.70 -11.87 8.16
N ASN A 35 2.27 -11.11 7.24
CA ASN A 35 3.64 -10.62 7.38
C ASN A 35 3.77 -9.41 8.31
N ALA A 36 2.76 -8.58 8.40
CA ALA A 36 2.71 -7.44 9.32
C ALA A 36 1.94 -7.76 10.61
N LYS A 37 1.44 -8.99 10.77
CA LYS A 37 0.66 -9.41 11.95
C LYS A 37 -0.48 -8.46 12.27
N LEU A 38 -1.24 -8.11 11.23
CA LEU A 38 -2.32 -7.14 11.36
C LEU A 38 -3.50 -7.71 12.17
N ASN A 39 -4.12 -6.84 12.94
CA ASN A 39 -5.26 -7.14 13.79
C ASN A 39 -6.25 -5.96 13.78
N PRO A 40 -7.43 -6.08 14.41
CA PRO A 40 -8.42 -5.00 14.41
C PRO A 40 -7.94 -3.65 14.97
N SER A 41 -6.89 -3.65 15.78
CA SER A 41 -6.32 -2.43 16.37
C SER A 41 -5.18 -1.83 15.55
N SER A 42 -4.78 -2.46 14.45
CA SER A 42 -3.67 -2.00 13.62
C SER A 42 -3.97 -0.65 12.96
N LYS A 43 -2.99 0.25 13.02
CA LYS A 43 -3.01 1.55 12.34
C LYS A 43 -2.20 1.45 11.06
N ILE A 44 -2.85 1.73 9.93
CA ILE A 44 -2.29 1.47 8.60
C ILE A 44 -2.32 2.73 7.75
N ILE A 45 -1.21 2.99 7.06
CA ILE A 45 -1.14 3.99 6.00
C ILE A 45 -0.66 3.35 4.70
N ASP A 46 -1.30 3.72 3.60
CA ASP A 46 -0.89 3.37 2.23
C ASP A 46 -0.44 4.63 1.49
N ILE A 47 0.83 4.66 1.15
CA ILE A 47 1.45 5.76 0.41
C ILE A 47 1.28 5.50 -1.09
N GLY A 48 0.58 6.40 -1.77
CA GLY A 48 0.19 6.19 -3.17
C GLY A 48 -1.00 5.22 -3.27
N CYS A 49 -2.04 5.45 -2.50
CA CYS A 49 -3.14 4.52 -2.32
C CYS A 49 -4.05 4.33 -3.55
N GLY A 50 -3.95 5.21 -4.54
CA GLY A 50 -4.82 5.16 -5.71
C GLY A 50 -6.31 5.18 -5.32
N ARG A 51 -7.04 4.19 -5.79
CA ARG A 51 -8.48 4.05 -5.48
C ARG A 51 -8.80 3.55 -4.07
N GLY A 52 -7.78 3.17 -3.31
CA GLY A 52 -7.96 2.74 -1.93
C GLY A 52 -8.60 1.37 -1.74
N LYS A 53 -8.64 0.53 -2.79
CA LYS A 53 -9.27 -0.80 -2.74
C LYS A 53 -8.59 -1.75 -1.75
N ILE A 54 -7.26 -1.69 -1.66
CA ILE A 54 -6.49 -2.49 -0.70
C ILE A 54 -6.93 -2.15 0.73
N LEU A 55 -6.92 -0.87 1.06
CA LEU A 55 -7.29 -0.40 2.40
C LEU A 55 -8.76 -0.68 2.74
N GLY A 56 -9.65 -0.46 1.77
CA GLY A 56 -11.07 -0.74 1.97
C GLY A 56 -11.34 -2.21 2.27
N HIS A 57 -10.67 -3.11 1.59
CA HIS A 57 -10.78 -4.54 1.86
C HIS A 57 -10.18 -4.92 3.21
N LEU A 58 -9.01 -4.34 3.58
CA LEU A 58 -8.41 -4.56 4.90
C LEU A 58 -9.34 -4.10 6.03
N LEU A 59 -9.95 -2.93 5.86
CA LEU A 59 -10.90 -2.39 6.83
C LEU A 59 -12.04 -3.38 7.10
N SER A 60 -12.63 -3.92 6.04
CA SER A 60 -13.74 -4.88 6.16
C SER A 60 -13.30 -6.21 6.73
N ARG A 61 -12.20 -6.76 6.22
CA ARG A 61 -11.71 -8.09 6.60
C ARG A 61 -11.25 -8.17 8.05
N LEU A 62 -10.51 -7.15 8.50
CA LEU A 62 -9.99 -7.10 9.86
C LEU A 62 -10.94 -6.43 10.86
N LYS A 63 -12.01 -5.83 10.37
CA LYS A 63 -12.90 -5.00 11.20
C LYS A 63 -12.10 -3.95 11.98
N LEU A 64 -11.28 -3.20 11.25
CA LEU A 64 -10.38 -2.20 11.84
C LEU A 64 -11.17 -1.20 12.69
N LYS A 65 -10.69 -0.96 13.90
CA LYS A 65 -11.28 0.02 14.83
C LYS A 65 -11.00 1.45 14.39
N THR A 66 -9.89 1.68 13.72
CA THR A 66 -9.51 2.97 13.16
C THR A 66 -9.49 2.86 11.63
N LYS A 67 -10.12 3.79 10.94
CA LYS A 67 -10.08 3.82 9.48
C LYS A 67 -8.64 3.93 8.99
N PRO A 68 -8.21 3.07 8.05
CA PRO A 68 -6.88 3.19 7.48
C PRO A 68 -6.77 4.48 6.66
N LEU A 69 -5.56 5.00 6.59
CA LEU A 69 -5.25 6.25 5.88
C LEU A 69 -4.61 5.95 4.53
N GLY A 70 -5.17 6.49 3.48
CA GLY A 70 -4.56 6.54 2.16
C GLY A 70 -4.11 7.95 1.84
N ILE A 71 -2.92 8.09 1.28
CA ILE A 71 -2.45 9.36 0.74
C ILE A 71 -2.08 9.19 -0.73
N ASP A 72 -2.35 10.20 -1.53
CA ASP A 72 -2.01 10.24 -2.95
C ASP A 72 -1.97 11.68 -3.42
N ILE A 73 -1.20 11.95 -4.47
CA ILE A 73 -1.18 13.24 -5.15
C ILE A 73 -2.32 13.40 -6.14
N GLU A 74 -2.95 12.29 -6.53
CA GLU A 74 -4.04 12.27 -7.50
C GLU A 74 -5.39 12.13 -6.83
N LYS A 75 -6.42 12.74 -7.45
CA LYS A 75 -7.82 12.54 -7.11
C LYS A 75 -8.43 11.46 -8.00
N HIS A 76 -9.04 10.46 -7.39
CA HIS A 76 -9.87 9.49 -8.10
C HIS A 76 -11.33 9.64 -7.65
N LYS A 77 -12.25 9.79 -8.62
CA LYS A 77 -13.69 9.92 -8.35
C LYS A 77 -14.29 8.67 -7.69
N ASP A 78 -13.74 7.51 -8.04
CA ASP A 78 -14.20 6.20 -7.58
C ASP A 78 -13.36 5.66 -6.41
N ARG A 79 -12.72 6.54 -5.65
CA ARG A 79 -11.98 6.13 -4.45
C ARG A 79 -12.93 5.54 -3.42
N ASP A 80 -12.48 4.49 -2.76
CA ASP A 80 -13.22 3.86 -1.66
C ASP A 80 -13.48 4.89 -0.55
N LYS A 81 -14.74 5.16 -0.28
CA LYS A 81 -15.15 6.18 0.70
C LYS A 81 -15.06 5.73 2.14
N ARG A 82 -14.80 4.44 2.37
CA ARG A 82 -14.68 3.88 3.72
C ARG A 82 -13.34 4.22 4.38
N ILE A 83 -12.33 4.59 3.60
CA ILE A 83 -11.00 4.93 4.11
C ILE A 83 -10.89 6.43 4.40
N ASN A 84 -9.95 6.81 5.26
CA ASN A 84 -9.52 8.19 5.36
C ASN A 84 -8.58 8.48 4.19
N PHE A 85 -8.78 9.63 3.54
CA PHE A 85 -7.95 10.02 2.41
C PHE A 85 -7.45 11.44 2.57
N LYS A 86 -6.17 11.65 2.21
CA LYS A 86 -5.59 12.99 2.06
C LYS A 86 -4.87 13.10 0.72
N LYS A 87 -5.15 14.18 0.00
CA LYS A 87 -4.43 14.54 -1.20
C LYS A 87 -3.16 15.27 -0.81
N ILE A 88 -2.06 14.54 -0.66
CA ILE A 88 -0.78 15.06 -0.21
C ILE A 88 0.35 14.12 -0.64
N GLY A 89 1.53 14.67 -0.91
CA GLY A 89 2.74 13.88 -1.12
C GLY A 89 3.27 13.30 0.19
N ALA A 90 3.98 12.18 0.09
CA ALA A 90 4.43 11.42 1.27
C ALA A 90 5.37 12.24 2.18
N LEU A 91 6.35 12.92 1.62
CA LEU A 91 7.28 13.74 2.42
C LEU A 91 6.57 14.85 3.17
N ASN A 92 5.67 15.56 2.50
CA ASN A 92 4.90 16.63 3.13
C ASN A 92 3.98 16.10 4.23
N PHE A 93 3.38 14.93 4.00
CA PHE A 93 2.54 14.31 5.03
C PHE A 93 3.34 14.04 6.31
N PHE A 94 4.49 13.38 6.20
CA PHE A 94 5.30 13.04 7.37
C PHE A 94 5.93 14.26 8.05
N LYS A 95 6.23 15.31 7.31
CA LYS A 95 6.67 16.58 7.90
C LYS A 95 5.58 17.27 8.73
N GLN A 96 4.33 17.11 8.35
CA GLN A 96 3.19 17.80 8.97
C GLN A 96 2.49 16.99 10.06
N ASN A 97 2.80 15.69 10.19
CA ASN A 97 2.10 14.78 11.07
C ASN A 97 3.03 14.03 12.01
N ASN A 98 2.57 13.85 13.25
CA ASN A 98 3.23 13.02 14.24
C ASN A 98 2.55 11.65 14.44
N LYS A 99 1.63 11.29 13.55
CA LYS A 99 0.95 9.98 13.60
C LYS A 99 1.95 8.86 13.41
N THR A 100 1.73 7.77 14.12
CA THR A 100 2.52 6.55 14.02
C THR A 100 1.65 5.39 13.56
N PHE A 101 2.27 4.38 12.96
CA PHE A 101 1.57 3.30 12.27
C PHE A 101 2.16 1.94 12.60
N ASP A 102 1.32 0.93 12.53
CA ASP A 102 1.73 -0.48 12.62
C ASP A 102 2.14 -1.04 11.26
N LEU A 103 1.58 -0.50 10.19
CA LEU A 103 1.99 -0.79 8.82
C LEU A 103 2.06 0.48 7.99
N ILE A 104 3.21 0.69 7.37
CA ILE A 104 3.39 1.68 6.31
C ILE A 104 3.60 0.91 5.02
N LEU A 105 2.62 1.00 4.12
CA LEU A 105 2.63 0.35 2.83
C LEU A 105 3.06 1.34 1.75
N ILE A 106 4.04 0.95 0.94
CA ILE A 106 4.46 1.70 -0.25
C ILE A 106 4.34 0.74 -1.43
N LYS A 107 3.23 0.85 -2.16
CA LYS A 107 2.93 -0.08 -3.24
C LYS A 107 3.02 0.62 -4.58
N GLN A 108 3.98 0.19 -5.39
CA GLN A 108 4.18 0.66 -6.77
C GLN A 108 4.36 2.19 -6.92
N THR A 109 4.76 2.84 -5.86
CA THR A 109 4.94 4.29 -5.83
C THR A 109 6.41 4.69 -5.74
N ILE A 110 7.24 3.81 -5.15
CA ILE A 110 8.63 4.14 -4.84
C ILE A 110 9.45 4.47 -6.09
N HIS A 111 9.13 3.85 -7.24
CA HIS A 111 9.81 4.12 -8.52
C HIS A 111 9.48 5.50 -9.10
N LEU A 112 8.43 6.14 -8.62
CA LEU A 112 8.04 7.51 -9.02
C LEU A 112 8.72 8.58 -8.17
N ILE A 113 9.43 8.17 -7.12
CA ILE A 113 10.10 9.07 -6.19
C ILE A 113 11.57 9.20 -6.60
N GLU A 114 12.11 10.41 -6.61
CA GLU A 114 13.51 10.64 -6.88
C GLU A 114 14.40 9.94 -5.86
N LYS A 115 15.52 9.38 -6.32
CA LYS A 115 16.45 8.62 -5.47
C LYS A 115 16.89 9.37 -4.22
N THR A 116 17.13 10.68 -4.35
CA THR A 116 17.52 11.53 -3.23
C THR A 116 16.43 11.65 -2.17
N GLU A 117 15.17 11.57 -2.58
CA GLU A 117 14.02 11.69 -1.69
C GLU A 117 13.60 10.35 -1.07
N ILE A 118 13.91 9.23 -1.73
CA ILE A 118 13.61 7.88 -1.20
C ILE A 118 14.25 7.68 0.17
N LYS A 119 15.51 8.05 0.33
CA LYS A 119 16.22 7.91 1.61
C LYS A 119 15.55 8.75 2.71
N LYS A 120 15.17 9.98 2.39
CA LYS A 120 14.45 10.85 3.33
C LYS A 120 13.12 10.24 3.72
N LEU A 121 12.35 9.75 2.73
CA LEU A 121 11.07 9.12 2.96
C LEU A 121 11.20 7.89 3.87
N LEU A 122 12.14 7.01 3.60
CA LEU A 122 12.34 5.81 4.41
C LEU A 122 12.76 6.15 5.83
N ASN A 123 13.57 7.19 6.03
CA ASN A 123 13.93 7.67 7.36
C ASN A 123 12.69 8.19 8.11
N PHE A 124 11.83 8.97 7.47
CA PHE A 124 10.56 9.39 8.06
C PHE A 124 9.69 8.20 8.43
N CYS A 125 9.54 7.24 7.51
CA CYS A 125 8.73 6.04 7.75
C CYS A 125 9.24 5.27 8.97
N LYS A 126 10.55 5.07 9.06
CA LYS A 126 11.17 4.39 10.20
C LYS A 126 10.81 5.05 11.53
N ASN A 127 10.84 6.39 11.57
CA ASN A 127 10.54 7.15 12.78
C ASN A 127 9.04 7.23 13.11
N LYS A 128 8.18 6.80 12.19
CA LYS A 128 6.72 6.80 12.35
C LYS A 128 6.13 5.41 12.55
N LEU A 129 6.96 4.43 12.83
CA LEU A 129 6.51 3.09 13.16
C LEU A 129 6.24 2.95 14.66
N ASN A 130 5.12 2.32 14.99
CA ASN A 130 4.87 1.82 16.33
C ASN A 130 5.86 0.68 16.66
N PRO A 131 6.05 0.33 17.95
CA PRO A 131 6.81 -0.88 18.28
C PRO A 131 6.28 -2.08 17.52
N GLU A 132 7.19 -2.85 16.91
CA GLU A 132 6.89 -3.97 16.02
C GLU A 132 6.20 -3.61 14.70
N GLY A 133 6.00 -2.34 14.42
CA GLY A 133 5.48 -1.87 13.14
C GLY A 133 6.41 -2.22 11.98
N LYS A 134 5.85 -2.31 10.79
CA LYS A 134 6.58 -2.71 9.59
C LYS A 134 6.36 -1.76 8.43
N ILE A 135 7.40 -1.61 7.62
CA ILE A 135 7.32 -0.98 6.31
C ILE A 135 7.32 -2.12 5.30
N ILE A 136 6.30 -2.17 4.45
CA ILE A 136 6.25 -3.12 3.35
C ILE A 136 6.28 -2.33 2.05
N ILE A 137 7.31 -2.59 1.26
CA ILE A 137 7.48 -1.97 -0.06
C ILE A 137 7.19 -3.04 -1.09
N PHE A 138 6.22 -2.78 -1.94
CA PHE A 138 5.88 -3.64 -3.06
C PHE A 138 6.10 -2.87 -4.36
N THR A 139 6.99 -3.38 -5.19
CA THR A 139 7.24 -2.82 -6.52
C THR A 139 7.35 -3.96 -7.53
N LEU A 140 6.95 -3.69 -8.76
CA LEU A 140 7.16 -4.63 -9.85
C LEU A 140 8.63 -4.59 -10.25
N ASP A 141 9.19 -5.78 -10.48
CA ASP A 141 10.53 -5.90 -11.04
C ASP A 141 10.50 -5.40 -12.49
N PRO A 142 11.24 -4.33 -12.83
CA PRO A 142 11.25 -3.82 -14.18
C PRO A 142 11.82 -4.82 -15.21
N TYR A 143 12.56 -5.82 -14.76
CA TYR A 143 13.14 -6.84 -15.64
C TYR A 143 12.17 -7.97 -15.96
N GLN A 144 11.11 -8.14 -15.22
CA GLN A 144 10.12 -9.20 -15.46
C GLN A 144 9.27 -8.97 -16.71
N ASN A 145 9.16 -7.75 -17.17
CA ASN A 145 8.48 -7.42 -18.42
C ASN A 145 9.31 -7.77 -19.68
N GLN A 146 10.54 -8.27 -19.50
CA GLN A 146 11.44 -8.62 -20.59
C GLN A 146 11.57 -10.12 -20.82
N ILE A 147 10.83 -10.93 -20.09
CA ILE A 147 10.79 -12.38 -20.33
C ILE A 147 9.76 -12.65 -21.41
N PRO A 148 10.16 -13.16 -22.59
CA PRO A 148 9.24 -13.46 -23.68
C PRO A 148 8.26 -14.58 -23.34
#